data_98c7a40ac1ec0c7d299fddbc569698a6
#
_entry.id   98c7a40ac1ec0c7d299fddbc569698a6
#
_cell.length_a   1.000
_cell.length_b   1.000
_cell.length_c   1.000
_cell.angle_alpha   90.00
_cell.angle_beta   90.00
_cell.angle_gamma   90.00
#
_symmetry.space_group_name_H-M   'P 1'
#
loop_
_entity.id
_entity.type
_entity.pdbx_description
1 polymer ?
#
loop_
_entity_poly.entity_id
_entity_poly.type
_entity_poly.pdbx_seq_one_letter_code
_entity_poly.pdbx_strand_id
1 'polypeptide(L)'
;SLRRRQRQMCIRDSFEGRSLILGGSHSPNYDLPNSLVGDLSAILIENINPLVNFIRVPKKETALISNFELKRDRIARETMNKNVTNISGVPSWMLSVLVRVLELSGKEHLEEVWPNLEVFFHGGIAFTPYRSQYERIITKPGMHYMETYNASEGFFGIQDDPTDASMLLMLDYGVFYEFLPMDELGSERPNIVPLEGVELGRNYAMLISTSCGLWRYEIGDTVQFTSRDPYKFIITGRTKYFINAFGEELIMDNAEKGLAYACEQTGSVVSEYTAAPVFMNDEGKCRHQWLIEFAKAPESVPAFAAALDKRLQEINSDYEAKRFHDVTLQQLEVVVARKGVFNEWLKRKGKLGGQHKVPRLSNNRKNIDELLELNGKEPGDAELRA
;
A
#
# COMPACT_ATOMS: atom_id res chain seq x y z
N SER A 1 14.76 -19.80 -16.31
CA SER A 1 16.04 -20.27 -16.82
C SER A 1 17.14 -20.13 -15.75
N LEU A 2 18.31 -20.74 -15.97
CA LEU A 2 19.46 -20.72 -15.04
C LEU A 2 19.91 -19.30 -14.63
N ARG A 3 19.81 -18.30 -15.49
CA ARG A 3 20.13 -16.89 -15.17
C ARG A 3 19.16 -16.27 -14.15
N ARG A 4 17.88 -16.65 -14.15
CA ARG A 4 16.91 -16.20 -13.13
C ARG A 4 17.23 -16.80 -11.76
N ARG A 5 17.64 -18.08 -11.70
CA ARG A 5 18.07 -18.73 -10.45
C ARG A 5 19.36 -18.12 -9.89
N GLN A 6 20.29 -17.68 -10.74
CA GLN A 6 21.53 -17.04 -10.29
C GLN A 6 21.32 -15.64 -9.70
N ARG A 7 20.35 -14.85 -10.18
CA ARG A 7 20.02 -13.54 -9.58
C ARG A 7 19.32 -13.68 -8.23
N GLN A 8 18.57 -14.75 -8.02
CA GLN A 8 17.98 -15.09 -6.71
C GLN A 8 18.98 -15.68 -5.72
N MET A 9 20.19 -16.00 -6.16
CA MET A 9 21.24 -16.60 -5.29
C MET A 9 21.80 -15.66 -4.23
N CYS A 10 21.60 -14.35 -4.34
CA CYS A 10 21.94 -13.39 -3.27
C CYS A 10 21.03 -13.49 -2.04
N ILE A 11 19.90 -14.21 -2.15
CA ILE A 11 18.89 -14.40 -1.08
C ILE A 11 18.81 -15.90 -0.71
N ARG A 12 19.88 -16.66 -0.92
CA ARG A 12 19.87 -18.13 -0.76
C ARG A 12 19.55 -18.57 0.65
N ASP A 13 20.08 -17.86 1.62
CA ASP A 13 19.95 -18.22 3.04
C ASP A 13 18.56 -17.88 3.60
N SER A 14 17.82 -16.98 2.94
CA SER A 14 16.47 -16.55 3.35
C SER A 14 15.44 -17.69 3.36
N PHE A 15 15.68 -18.76 2.64
CA PHE A 15 14.78 -19.92 2.57
C PHE A 15 15.25 -21.12 3.43
N GLU A 16 16.39 -21.00 4.13
CA GLU A 16 16.87 -22.05 5.04
C GLU A 16 16.18 -21.99 6.42
N GLY A 17 15.50 -20.88 6.73
CA GLY A 17 14.75 -20.69 7.97
C GLY A 17 13.24 -20.75 7.79
N ARG A 18 12.53 -19.93 8.56
CA ARG A 18 11.06 -19.81 8.54
C ARG A 18 10.65 -18.55 7.82
N SER A 19 9.61 -18.69 7.00
CA SER A 19 8.95 -17.56 6.32
C SER A 19 7.76 -17.10 7.17
N LEU A 20 7.81 -15.90 7.73
CA LEU A 20 6.68 -15.28 8.39
C LEU A 20 5.75 -14.66 7.34
N ILE A 21 4.61 -15.31 7.11
CA ILE A 21 3.63 -14.88 6.12
C ILE A 21 2.40 -14.32 6.83
N LEU A 22 2.12 -13.05 6.61
CA LEU A 22 0.95 -12.37 7.14
C LEU A 22 -0.13 -12.27 6.06
N GLY A 23 -1.25 -12.94 6.28
CA GLY A 23 -2.43 -12.90 5.41
C GLY A 23 -3.66 -12.36 6.12
N GLY A 24 -4.74 -12.19 5.36
CA GLY A 24 -6.05 -11.82 5.87
C GLY A 24 -6.75 -12.94 6.65
N SER A 25 -8.06 -12.88 6.71
CA SER A 25 -8.89 -13.86 7.41
C SER A 25 -10.04 -14.31 6.54
N HIS A 26 -10.70 -15.41 6.94
CA HIS A 26 -11.94 -15.87 6.33
C HIS A 26 -13.00 -16.14 7.40
N SER A 27 -14.24 -16.27 6.95
CA SER A 27 -15.38 -16.65 7.75
C SER A 27 -16.25 -17.69 7.00
N PRO A 28 -17.10 -18.46 7.71
CA PRO A 28 -18.09 -19.28 7.07
C PRO A 28 -19.00 -18.45 6.15
N ASN A 29 -19.34 -19.00 4.99
CA ASN A 29 -20.34 -18.41 4.12
C ASN A 29 -21.72 -18.88 4.60
N TYR A 30 -22.57 -17.96 5.04
CA TYR A 30 -23.90 -18.29 5.56
C TYR A 30 -24.89 -18.60 4.45
N ASP A 31 -24.64 -18.16 3.23
CA ASP A 31 -25.49 -18.39 2.05
C ASP A 31 -25.24 -19.77 1.39
N LEU A 32 -24.01 -20.27 1.52
CA LEU A 32 -23.58 -21.53 0.91
C LEU A 32 -22.95 -22.44 1.97
N PRO A 33 -23.62 -23.54 2.34
CA PRO A 33 -23.11 -24.50 3.31
C PRO A 33 -21.77 -25.11 2.87
N ASN A 34 -20.87 -25.27 3.82
CA ASN A 34 -19.50 -25.79 3.61
C ASN A 34 -18.60 -24.94 2.72
N SER A 35 -18.88 -23.64 2.58
CA SER A 35 -18.01 -22.70 1.90
C SER A 35 -17.46 -21.62 2.84
N LEU A 36 -16.36 -21.02 2.44
CA LEU A 36 -15.68 -19.94 3.17
C LEU A 36 -15.64 -18.70 2.29
N VAL A 37 -15.81 -17.55 2.91
CA VAL A 37 -15.63 -16.23 2.29
C VAL A 37 -14.51 -15.48 3.01
N GLY A 38 -13.61 -14.85 2.28
CA GLY A 38 -12.53 -14.11 2.91
C GLY A 38 -11.52 -13.56 1.92
N ASP A 39 -10.45 -13.00 2.47
CA ASP A 39 -9.35 -12.48 1.70
C ASP A 39 -8.64 -13.58 0.88
N LEU A 40 -8.18 -13.25 -0.32
CA LEU A 40 -7.43 -14.19 -1.16
C LEU A 40 -6.26 -14.84 -0.40
N SER A 41 -5.51 -14.08 0.36
CA SER A 41 -4.39 -14.59 1.15
C SER A 41 -4.82 -15.63 2.20
N ALA A 42 -6.00 -15.50 2.77
CA ALA A 42 -6.56 -16.50 3.68
C ALA A 42 -6.96 -17.76 2.93
N ILE A 43 -7.59 -17.63 1.76
CA ILE A 43 -7.96 -18.76 0.89
C ILE A 43 -6.69 -19.51 0.42
N LEU A 44 -5.64 -18.79 0.05
CA LEU A 44 -4.35 -19.38 -0.31
C LEU A 44 -3.71 -20.14 0.87
N ILE A 45 -3.73 -19.56 2.08
CA ILE A 45 -3.22 -20.21 3.30
C ILE A 45 -4.03 -21.47 3.62
N GLU A 46 -5.35 -21.44 3.44
CA GLU A 46 -6.25 -22.58 3.66
C GLU A 46 -5.91 -23.75 2.74
N ASN A 47 -5.59 -23.46 1.47
CA ASN A 47 -5.36 -24.43 0.40
C ASN A 47 -3.87 -24.66 0.07
N ILE A 48 -2.96 -24.12 0.87
CA ILE A 48 -1.51 -24.23 0.60
C ILE A 48 -1.04 -25.69 0.67
N ASN A 49 -0.08 -26.05 -0.17
CA ASN A 49 0.51 -27.39 -0.12
C ASN A 49 1.03 -27.67 1.31
N PRO A 50 0.65 -28.81 1.92
CA PRO A 50 1.06 -29.15 3.30
C PRO A 50 2.56 -29.09 3.55
N LEU A 51 3.42 -29.34 2.54
CA LEU A 51 4.87 -29.22 2.66
C LEU A 51 5.32 -27.79 2.98
N VAL A 52 4.60 -26.77 2.52
CA VAL A 52 4.93 -25.38 2.80
C VAL A 52 4.72 -25.03 4.27
N ASN A 53 3.85 -25.74 4.99
CA ASN A 53 3.64 -25.54 6.42
C ASN A 53 4.87 -25.89 7.27
N PHE A 54 5.84 -26.65 6.72
CA PHE A 54 7.10 -26.92 7.42
C PHE A 54 8.05 -25.70 7.46
N ILE A 55 7.92 -24.81 6.50
CA ILE A 55 8.77 -23.61 6.39
C ILE A 55 8.02 -22.32 6.76
N ARG A 56 6.70 -22.33 6.73
CA ARG A 56 5.85 -21.17 7.02
C ARG A 56 5.56 -21.02 8.51
N VAL A 57 5.52 -19.79 8.98
CA VAL A 57 4.97 -19.36 10.28
C VAL A 57 4.05 -18.15 10.06
N PRO A 58 3.06 -17.90 10.90
CA PRO A 58 2.59 -18.75 12.00
C PRO A 58 1.88 -20.01 11.48
N LYS A 59 1.43 -20.86 12.42
CA LYS A 59 0.56 -22.00 12.08
C LYS A 59 -0.74 -21.51 11.43
N LYS A 60 -1.39 -22.40 10.67
CA LYS A 60 -2.61 -22.09 9.91
C LYS A 60 -3.70 -21.50 10.82
N GLU A 61 -3.95 -22.11 11.97
CA GLU A 61 -4.99 -21.69 12.92
C GLU A 61 -4.75 -20.26 13.42
N THR A 62 -3.49 -19.89 13.66
CA THR A 62 -3.10 -18.54 14.06
C THR A 62 -3.19 -17.56 12.88
N ALA A 63 -2.75 -17.98 11.68
CA ALA A 63 -2.77 -17.16 10.49
C ALA A 63 -4.18 -16.74 10.07
N LEU A 64 -5.20 -17.55 10.37
CA LEU A 64 -6.60 -17.36 9.93
C LEU A 64 -7.51 -16.72 10.99
N ILE A 65 -6.98 -16.34 12.15
CA ILE A 65 -7.77 -15.62 13.17
C ILE A 65 -8.34 -14.33 12.57
N SER A 66 -9.64 -14.10 12.76
CA SER A 66 -10.32 -12.90 12.26
C SER A 66 -10.10 -11.66 13.13
N ASN A 67 -10.01 -11.83 14.45
CA ASN A 67 -9.69 -10.72 15.35
C ASN A 67 -8.21 -10.33 15.21
N PHE A 68 -7.94 -9.15 14.67
CA PHE A 68 -6.58 -8.70 14.34
C PHE A 68 -5.68 -8.54 15.57
N GLU A 69 -6.19 -8.03 16.69
CA GLU A 69 -5.38 -7.83 17.91
C GLU A 69 -4.93 -9.18 18.51
N LEU A 70 -5.86 -10.13 18.61
CA LEU A 70 -5.56 -11.49 19.04
C LEU A 70 -4.61 -12.19 18.08
N LYS A 71 -4.83 -12.04 16.77
CA LYS A 71 -3.97 -12.56 15.71
C LYS A 71 -2.54 -12.05 15.85
N ARG A 72 -2.38 -10.72 15.96
CA ARG A 72 -1.09 -10.04 16.13
C ARG A 72 -0.32 -10.57 17.33
N ASP A 73 -0.99 -10.64 18.51
CA ASP A 73 -0.36 -11.13 19.75
C ASP A 73 0.07 -12.60 19.64
N ARG A 74 -0.79 -13.45 19.06
CA ARG A 74 -0.47 -14.87 18.84
C ARG A 74 0.65 -15.07 17.84
N ILE A 75 0.67 -14.33 16.73
CA ILE A 75 1.77 -14.39 15.76
C ILE A 75 3.08 -14.02 16.44
N ALA A 76 3.11 -12.92 17.18
CA ALA A 76 4.32 -12.47 17.86
C ALA A 76 4.85 -13.55 18.83
N ARG A 77 4.00 -14.12 19.69
CA ARG A 77 4.39 -15.19 20.63
C ARG A 77 4.85 -16.47 19.94
N GLU A 78 4.20 -16.83 18.83
CA GLU A 78 4.54 -18.07 18.10
C GLU A 78 5.86 -17.95 17.35
N THR A 79 6.23 -16.74 16.89
CA THR A 79 7.34 -16.54 15.98
C THR A 79 8.61 -16.02 16.64
N MET A 80 8.51 -15.33 17.80
CA MET A 80 9.66 -14.72 18.48
C MET A 80 10.82 -15.71 18.78
N ASN A 81 10.53 -16.99 18.99
CA ASN A 81 11.52 -18.03 19.26
C ASN A 81 11.83 -18.92 18.03
N LYS A 82 11.50 -18.45 16.83
CA LYS A 82 11.78 -19.17 15.58
C LYS A 82 12.90 -18.49 14.81
N ASN A 83 13.60 -19.26 14.00
CA ASN A 83 14.57 -18.71 13.05
C ASN A 83 13.82 -18.14 11.83
N VAL A 84 13.30 -16.92 11.97
CA VAL A 84 12.64 -16.22 10.86
C VAL A 84 13.71 -15.58 9.99
N THR A 85 13.74 -15.96 8.71
CA THR A 85 14.72 -15.48 7.73
C THR A 85 14.10 -14.55 6.69
N ASN A 86 12.79 -14.65 6.48
CA ASN A 86 12.07 -13.73 5.62
C ASN A 86 10.66 -13.47 6.14
N ILE A 87 10.15 -12.29 5.80
CA ILE A 87 8.80 -11.86 6.13
C ILE A 87 8.06 -11.45 4.87
N SER A 88 6.75 -11.69 4.82
CA SER A 88 5.90 -11.35 3.66
C SER A 88 4.54 -10.85 4.12
N GLY A 89 4.11 -9.71 3.56
CA GLY A 89 2.81 -9.15 3.86
C GLY A 89 2.68 -7.66 3.55
N VAL A 90 1.54 -7.10 3.91
CA VAL A 90 1.27 -5.67 3.75
C VAL A 90 2.09 -4.86 4.78
N PRO A 91 2.82 -3.82 4.37
CA PRO A 91 3.72 -3.05 5.23
C PRO A 91 3.11 -2.58 6.55
N SER A 92 1.95 -1.94 6.55
CA SER A 92 1.31 -1.42 7.77
C SER A 92 0.99 -2.52 8.80
N TRP A 93 0.52 -3.64 8.33
CA TRP A 93 0.13 -4.77 9.19
C TRP A 93 1.34 -5.55 9.70
N MET A 94 2.31 -5.78 8.83
CA MET A 94 3.55 -6.44 9.22
C MET A 94 4.28 -5.61 10.28
N LEU A 95 4.37 -4.29 10.11
CA LEU A 95 4.98 -3.40 11.10
C LEU A 95 4.34 -3.55 12.49
N SER A 96 3.01 -3.61 12.55
CA SER A 96 2.29 -3.83 13.82
C SER A 96 2.66 -5.16 14.50
N VAL A 97 2.87 -6.22 13.72
CA VAL A 97 3.32 -7.52 14.22
C VAL A 97 4.77 -7.43 14.73
N LEU A 98 5.65 -6.79 13.96
CA LEU A 98 7.08 -6.66 14.31
C LEU A 98 7.27 -5.84 15.58
N VAL A 99 6.55 -4.74 15.75
CA VAL A 99 6.54 -3.94 16.98
C VAL A 99 6.09 -4.81 18.15
N ARG A 100 5.04 -5.63 17.96
CA ARG A 100 4.58 -6.54 19.03
C ARG A 100 5.59 -7.61 19.41
N VAL A 101 6.37 -8.11 18.46
CA VAL A 101 7.49 -9.03 18.70
C VAL A 101 8.55 -8.36 19.60
N LEU A 102 8.92 -7.12 19.29
CA LEU A 102 9.89 -6.35 20.08
C LEU A 102 9.37 -6.09 21.50
N GLU A 103 8.12 -5.66 21.66
CA GLU A 103 7.48 -5.47 22.97
C GLU A 103 7.53 -6.74 23.83
N LEU A 104 7.18 -7.89 23.26
CA LEU A 104 7.13 -9.16 24.01
C LEU A 104 8.52 -9.73 24.32
N SER A 105 9.49 -9.49 23.44
CA SER A 105 10.87 -9.95 23.64
C SER A 105 11.69 -9.03 24.54
N GLY A 106 11.25 -7.78 24.74
CA GLY A 106 12.00 -6.75 25.45
C GLY A 106 13.26 -6.30 24.71
N LYS A 107 13.27 -6.46 23.36
CA LYS A 107 14.40 -6.10 22.49
C LYS A 107 14.12 -4.78 21.77
N GLU A 108 15.17 -4.09 21.39
CA GLU A 108 15.08 -2.82 20.65
C GLU A 108 15.07 -3.04 19.13
N HIS A 109 15.81 -4.07 18.65
CA HIS A 109 15.98 -4.35 17.23
C HIS A 109 15.62 -5.79 16.89
N LEU A 110 15.07 -5.99 15.69
CA LEU A 110 14.61 -7.31 15.23
C LEU A 110 15.74 -8.31 14.99
N GLU A 111 16.93 -7.88 14.66
CA GLU A 111 18.11 -8.74 14.55
C GLU A 111 18.52 -9.38 15.88
N GLU A 112 18.10 -8.83 17.01
CA GLU A 112 18.29 -9.44 18.32
C GLU A 112 17.31 -10.61 18.57
N VAL A 113 16.16 -10.58 17.88
CA VAL A 113 15.14 -11.64 17.93
C VAL A 113 15.36 -12.63 16.80
N TRP A 114 15.57 -12.12 15.59
CA TRP A 114 15.77 -12.90 14.37
C TRP A 114 17.07 -12.51 13.66
N PRO A 115 18.21 -13.01 14.11
CA PRO A 115 19.52 -12.61 13.59
C PRO A 115 19.73 -12.95 12.11
N ASN A 116 18.96 -13.91 11.59
CA ASN A 116 19.03 -14.35 10.21
C ASN A 116 17.93 -13.73 9.32
N LEU A 117 17.18 -12.73 9.81
CA LEU A 117 16.20 -12.01 8.98
C LEU A 117 16.93 -11.24 7.88
N GLU A 118 16.54 -11.44 6.62
CA GLU A 118 17.30 -10.98 5.45
C GLU A 118 16.43 -10.24 4.43
N VAL A 119 15.14 -10.62 4.27
CA VAL A 119 14.29 -10.04 3.24
C VAL A 119 12.85 -9.84 3.71
N PHE A 120 12.28 -8.72 3.29
CA PHE A 120 10.85 -8.44 3.37
C PHE A 120 10.24 -8.34 1.98
N PHE A 121 9.38 -9.32 1.65
CA PHE A 121 8.52 -9.26 0.47
C PHE A 121 7.25 -8.50 0.81
N HIS A 122 7.08 -7.32 0.25
CA HIS A 122 5.94 -6.47 0.54
C HIS A 122 5.13 -6.14 -0.70
N GLY A 123 3.88 -5.76 -0.49
CA GLY A 123 3.00 -5.34 -1.58
C GLY A 123 1.65 -4.87 -1.06
N GLY A 124 0.78 -4.57 -1.99
CA GLY A 124 -0.59 -4.15 -1.70
C GLY A 124 -0.76 -2.69 -1.27
N ILE A 125 0.27 -2.03 -0.75
CA ILE A 125 0.37 -0.58 -0.52
C ILE A 125 1.81 -0.13 -0.76
N ALA A 126 2.01 1.16 -1.02
CA ALA A 126 3.35 1.71 -1.16
C ALA A 126 4.16 1.52 0.13
N PHE A 127 5.42 1.14 -0.01
CA PHE A 127 6.34 0.90 1.10
C PHE A 127 7.00 2.19 1.60
N THR A 128 7.21 3.15 0.71
CA THR A 128 7.94 4.39 0.99
C THR A 128 7.53 5.09 2.31
N PRO A 129 6.24 5.25 2.65
CA PRO A 129 5.82 5.89 3.90
C PRO A 129 6.21 5.10 5.17
N TYR A 130 6.48 3.81 5.03
CA TYR A 130 6.80 2.92 6.15
C TYR A 130 8.31 2.64 6.29
N ARG A 131 9.09 2.87 5.25
CA ARG A 131 10.51 2.52 5.15
C ARG A 131 11.32 2.96 6.37
N SER A 132 11.21 4.22 6.77
CA SER A 132 11.96 4.76 7.92
C SER A 132 11.62 4.07 9.26
N GLN A 133 10.39 3.58 9.40
CA GLN A 133 9.96 2.85 10.59
C GLN A 133 10.57 1.44 10.60
N TYR A 134 10.66 0.79 9.43
CA TYR A 134 11.34 -0.50 9.29
C TYR A 134 12.84 -0.38 9.54
N GLU A 135 13.50 0.60 8.94
CA GLU A 135 14.94 0.85 9.10
C GLU A 135 15.33 1.20 10.54
N ARG A 136 14.41 1.74 11.34
CA ARG A 136 14.62 1.98 12.77
C ARG A 136 14.59 0.72 13.61
N ILE A 137 13.75 -0.25 13.26
CA ILE A 137 13.61 -1.50 14.03
C ILE A 137 14.44 -2.65 13.44
N ILE A 138 14.96 -2.50 12.22
CA ILE A 138 15.88 -3.44 11.55
C ILE A 138 17.10 -2.64 11.14
N THR A 139 18.13 -2.63 11.98
CA THR A 139 19.36 -1.85 11.75
C THR A 139 20.47 -2.68 11.11
N LYS A 140 20.25 -3.99 11.00
CA LYS A 140 21.17 -4.93 10.38
C LYS A 140 21.48 -4.53 8.92
N PRO A 141 22.76 -4.39 8.52
CA PRO A 141 23.13 -4.19 7.13
C PRO A 141 22.74 -5.41 6.28
N GLY A 142 22.35 -5.17 5.02
CA GLY A 142 21.99 -6.25 4.09
C GLY A 142 20.53 -6.71 4.18
N MET A 143 19.67 -5.99 4.90
CA MET A 143 18.22 -6.22 4.80
C MET A 143 17.69 -5.77 3.44
N HIS A 144 16.97 -6.65 2.77
CA HIS A 144 16.37 -6.39 1.47
C HIS A 144 14.86 -6.15 1.58
N TYR A 145 14.38 -5.13 0.91
CA TYR A 145 12.96 -4.81 0.79
C TYR A 145 12.56 -5.01 -0.67
N MET A 146 11.73 -6.03 -0.93
CA MET A 146 11.41 -6.49 -2.28
C MET A 146 9.92 -6.34 -2.54
N GLU A 147 9.56 -5.52 -3.52
CA GLU A 147 8.16 -5.29 -3.86
C GLU A 147 7.60 -6.44 -4.70
N THR A 148 6.34 -6.79 -4.40
CA THR A 148 5.55 -7.76 -5.18
C THR A 148 4.21 -7.16 -5.54
N TYR A 149 3.76 -7.39 -6.76
CA TYR A 149 2.46 -6.98 -7.23
C TYR A 149 1.57 -8.18 -7.50
N ASN A 150 0.66 -8.40 -6.57
CA ASN A 150 -0.38 -9.43 -6.67
C ASN A 150 -1.74 -8.85 -6.29
N ALA A 151 -2.78 -9.36 -6.93
CA ALA A 151 -4.17 -9.05 -6.66
C ALA A 151 -5.00 -10.34 -6.69
N SER A 152 -6.30 -10.24 -6.44
CA SER A 152 -7.21 -11.39 -6.54
C SER A 152 -7.25 -11.98 -7.95
N GLU A 153 -6.99 -11.16 -8.94
CA GLU A 153 -7.01 -11.48 -10.36
C GLU A 153 -5.73 -12.16 -10.86
N GLY A 154 -4.62 -12.01 -10.15
CA GLY A 154 -3.36 -12.63 -10.57
C GLY A 154 -2.12 -12.12 -9.85
N PHE A 155 -0.97 -12.66 -10.27
CA PHE A 155 0.36 -12.23 -9.84
C PHE A 155 1.07 -11.57 -11.03
N PHE A 156 1.36 -10.27 -10.94
CA PHE A 156 1.74 -9.46 -12.09
C PHE A 156 3.19 -9.01 -12.09
N GLY A 157 3.78 -8.81 -10.92
CA GLY A 157 5.14 -8.30 -10.85
C GLY A 157 5.90 -8.70 -9.60
N ILE A 158 7.22 -8.74 -9.74
CA ILE A 158 8.15 -8.95 -8.63
C ILE A 158 9.41 -8.13 -8.87
N GLN A 159 9.85 -7.41 -7.86
CA GLN A 159 11.18 -6.81 -7.86
C GLN A 159 12.22 -7.93 -7.88
N ASP A 160 13.13 -7.90 -8.84
CA ASP A 160 14.16 -8.93 -9.08
C ASP A 160 15.58 -8.45 -8.76
N ASP A 161 15.71 -7.15 -8.47
CA ASP A 161 16.97 -6.49 -8.12
C ASP A 161 16.72 -5.53 -6.94
N PRO A 162 17.38 -5.72 -5.78
CA PRO A 162 17.18 -4.84 -4.62
C PRO A 162 17.65 -3.40 -4.82
N THR A 163 18.43 -3.14 -5.88
CA THR A 163 18.91 -1.79 -6.24
C THR A 163 18.03 -1.08 -7.26
N ASP A 164 17.08 -1.80 -7.88
CA ASP A 164 16.14 -1.30 -8.86
C ASP A 164 14.71 -1.39 -8.29
N ALA A 165 14.06 -0.25 -8.09
CA ALA A 165 12.69 -0.19 -7.55
C ALA A 165 11.63 -0.74 -8.51
N SER A 166 11.99 -1.05 -9.75
CA SER A 166 11.05 -1.58 -10.74
C SER A 166 10.81 -3.08 -10.54
N MET A 167 9.61 -3.50 -10.84
CA MET A 167 9.22 -4.91 -10.84
C MET A 167 9.30 -5.50 -12.24
N LEU A 168 9.79 -6.73 -12.34
CA LEU A 168 9.73 -7.53 -13.55
C LEU A 168 8.28 -7.93 -13.83
N LEU A 169 7.76 -7.66 -15.04
CA LEU A 169 6.44 -8.10 -15.46
C LEU A 169 6.40 -9.62 -15.67
N MET A 170 5.41 -10.29 -15.09
CA MET A 170 5.25 -11.73 -15.15
C MET A 170 4.46 -12.12 -16.41
N LEU A 171 5.15 -12.55 -17.46
CA LEU A 171 4.57 -12.85 -18.78
C LEU A 171 4.12 -14.31 -18.94
N ASP A 172 4.58 -15.22 -18.09
CA ASP A 172 4.39 -16.65 -18.17
C ASP A 172 3.33 -17.21 -17.20
N TYR A 173 2.50 -16.35 -16.62
CA TYR A 173 1.45 -16.73 -15.64
C TYR A 173 0.05 -16.79 -16.23
N GLY A 174 -0.07 -16.87 -17.56
CA GLY A 174 -1.37 -17.01 -18.24
C GLY A 174 -2.22 -15.74 -18.25
N VAL A 175 -1.58 -14.59 -18.13
CA VAL A 175 -2.21 -13.27 -18.22
C VAL A 175 -1.80 -12.60 -19.53
N PHE A 176 -2.79 -12.17 -20.30
CA PHE A 176 -2.59 -11.30 -21.46
C PHE A 176 -2.79 -9.86 -21.02
N TYR A 177 -1.83 -8.99 -21.32
CA TYR A 177 -1.79 -7.60 -20.87
C TYR A 177 -2.09 -6.64 -22.02
N GLU A 178 -2.92 -5.65 -21.75
CA GLU A 178 -3.15 -4.47 -22.57
C GLU A 178 -3.05 -3.23 -21.70
N PHE A 179 -2.74 -2.09 -22.28
CA PHE A 179 -2.45 -0.86 -21.53
C PHE A 179 -3.23 0.31 -22.12
N LEU A 180 -4.07 0.93 -21.28
CA LEU A 180 -4.84 2.12 -21.62
C LEU A 180 -4.04 3.34 -21.14
N PRO A 181 -3.60 4.23 -22.06
CA PRO A 181 -2.93 5.47 -21.66
C PRO A 181 -3.83 6.30 -20.74
N MET A 182 -3.26 6.81 -19.64
CA MET A 182 -4.03 7.56 -18.65
C MET A 182 -4.58 8.90 -19.18
N ASP A 183 -3.91 9.51 -20.14
CA ASP A 183 -4.35 10.70 -20.88
C ASP A 183 -5.56 10.43 -21.79
N GLU A 184 -5.88 9.16 -22.05
CA GLU A 184 -7.05 8.73 -22.81
C GLU A 184 -8.15 8.10 -21.94
N LEU A 185 -7.96 8.06 -20.61
CA LEU A 185 -8.94 7.50 -19.68
C LEU A 185 -10.26 8.28 -19.76
N GLY A 186 -11.36 7.56 -19.99
CA GLY A 186 -12.69 8.16 -20.18
C GLY A 186 -13.01 8.59 -21.62
N SER A 187 -12.07 8.44 -22.56
CA SER A 187 -12.35 8.62 -23.99
C SER A 187 -13.34 7.56 -24.51
N GLU A 188 -14.21 7.94 -25.43
CA GLU A 188 -15.14 6.98 -26.06
C GLU A 188 -14.43 5.88 -26.86
N ARG A 189 -13.24 6.19 -27.41
CA ARG A 189 -12.44 5.27 -28.22
C ARG A 189 -10.96 5.43 -27.88
N PRO A 190 -10.55 4.96 -26.71
CA PRO A 190 -9.15 5.05 -26.31
C PRO A 190 -8.27 4.15 -27.19
N ASN A 191 -7.05 4.57 -27.44
CA ASN A 191 -6.05 3.78 -28.14
C ASN A 191 -5.36 2.82 -27.14
N ILE A 192 -6.00 1.68 -26.87
CA ILE A 192 -5.42 0.64 -26.01
C ILE A 192 -4.29 -0.06 -26.76
N VAL A 193 -3.11 -0.11 -26.14
CA VAL A 193 -1.92 -0.69 -26.76
C VAL A 193 -1.57 -2.05 -26.14
N PRO A 194 -1.07 -3.00 -26.96
CA PRO A 194 -0.47 -4.22 -26.44
C PRO A 194 0.89 -3.95 -25.79
N LEU A 195 1.49 -4.96 -25.19
CA LEU A 195 2.76 -4.83 -24.46
C LEU A 195 3.90 -4.24 -25.33
N GLU A 196 3.95 -4.60 -26.62
CA GLU A 196 4.97 -4.10 -27.55
C GLU A 196 4.80 -2.61 -27.86
N GLY A 197 3.59 -2.09 -27.66
CA GLY A 197 3.24 -0.69 -27.92
C GLY A 197 3.48 0.26 -26.76
N VAL A 198 3.91 -0.23 -25.59
CA VAL A 198 4.11 0.65 -24.42
C VAL A 198 5.32 1.57 -24.61
N GLU A 199 5.20 2.78 -24.11
CA GLU A 199 6.25 3.80 -24.09
C GLU A 199 6.82 3.93 -22.68
N LEU A 200 8.16 4.09 -22.59
CA LEU A 200 8.81 4.30 -21.29
C LEU A 200 8.42 5.67 -20.71
N GLY A 201 8.12 5.69 -19.43
CA GLY A 201 7.76 6.92 -18.71
C GLY A 201 6.31 7.37 -18.89
N ARG A 202 5.54 6.76 -19.82
CA ARG A 202 4.10 7.04 -19.98
C ARG A 202 3.29 6.24 -18.95
N ASN A 203 2.24 6.83 -18.40
CA ASN A 203 1.39 6.18 -17.40
C ASN A 203 0.21 5.47 -18.06
N TYR A 204 -0.09 4.26 -17.63
CA TYR A 204 -1.13 3.41 -18.19
C TYR A 204 -2.01 2.79 -17.12
N ALA A 205 -3.31 2.71 -17.36
CA ALA A 205 -4.17 1.76 -16.66
C ALA A 205 -3.94 0.35 -17.23
N MET A 206 -3.75 -0.62 -16.36
CA MET A 206 -3.51 -2.00 -16.76
C MET A 206 -4.84 -2.74 -16.98
N LEU A 207 -4.96 -3.36 -18.16
CA LEU A 207 -6.06 -4.24 -18.52
C LEU A 207 -5.53 -5.66 -18.66
N ILE A 208 -6.31 -6.63 -18.18
CA ILE A 208 -5.91 -8.03 -18.21
C ILE A 208 -6.98 -8.91 -18.86
N SER A 209 -6.52 -9.92 -19.57
CA SER A 209 -7.35 -11.07 -19.93
C SER A 209 -6.72 -12.34 -19.40
N THR A 210 -7.50 -13.20 -18.75
CA THR A 210 -7.01 -14.40 -18.07
C THR A 210 -7.76 -15.65 -18.51
N SER A 211 -7.13 -16.81 -18.37
CA SER A 211 -7.76 -18.10 -18.61
C SER A 211 -8.91 -18.42 -17.63
N CYS A 212 -9.03 -17.66 -16.55
CA CYS A 212 -10.08 -17.78 -15.54
C CYS A 212 -11.36 -17.01 -15.91
N GLY A 213 -11.45 -16.42 -17.09
CA GLY A 213 -12.66 -15.78 -17.62
C GLY A 213 -12.74 -14.27 -17.50
N LEU A 214 -11.67 -13.59 -17.12
CA LEU A 214 -11.59 -12.14 -17.23
C LEU A 214 -11.20 -11.76 -18.67
N TRP A 215 -11.95 -10.84 -19.26
CA TRP A 215 -11.72 -10.35 -20.62
C TRP A 215 -11.62 -8.83 -20.62
N ARG A 216 -10.43 -8.30 -21.00
CA ARG A 216 -10.12 -6.86 -20.97
C ARG A 216 -10.57 -6.19 -19.67
N TYR A 217 -10.33 -6.87 -18.58
CA TYR A 217 -10.72 -6.41 -17.25
C TYR A 217 -9.80 -5.29 -16.78
N GLU A 218 -10.39 -4.13 -16.48
CA GLU A 218 -9.67 -3.01 -15.89
C GLU A 218 -9.46 -3.30 -14.40
N ILE A 219 -8.23 -3.64 -14.03
CA ILE A 219 -7.88 -3.96 -12.64
C ILE A 219 -7.92 -2.72 -11.73
N GLY A 220 -7.88 -1.53 -12.33
CA GLY A 220 -7.94 -0.26 -11.64
C GLY A 220 -6.59 0.23 -11.10
N ASP A 221 -5.50 -0.45 -11.38
CA ASP A 221 -4.16 0.00 -11.05
C ASP A 221 -3.49 0.67 -12.25
N THR A 222 -2.63 1.67 -11.96
CA THR A 222 -1.87 2.37 -12.98
C THR A 222 -0.39 2.03 -12.85
N VAL A 223 0.27 1.88 -14.01
CA VAL A 223 1.66 1.47 -14.12
C VAL A 223 2.44 2.35 -15.09
N GLN A 224 3.73 2.47 -14.87
CA GLN A 224 4.66 3.15 -15.77
C GLN A 224 5.83 2.22 -16.06
N PHE A 225 6.13 2.01 -17.36
CA PHE A 225 7.26 1.17 -17.76
C PHE A 225 8.59 1.91 -17.61
N THR A 226 9.56 1.22 -17.03
CA THR A 226 10.94 1.70 -16.84
C THR A 226 11.93 0.99 -17.75
N SER A 227 11.58 -0.20 -18.27
CA SER A 227 12.36 -0.98 -19.22
C SER A 227 11.44 -1.82 -20.11
N ARG A 228 11.92 -2.12 -21.33
CA ARG A 228 11.25 -3.02 -22.29
C ARG A 228 12.01 -4.34 -22.51
N ASP A 229 13.25 -4.42 -22.04
CA ASP A 229 14.07 -5.65 -22.15
C ASP A 229 14.94 -5.83 -20.88
N PRO A 230 14.49 -6.65 -19.93
CA PRO A 230 13.14 -7.21 -19.81
C PRO A 230 12.09 -6.12 -19.50
N TYR A 231 10.81 -6.43 -19.71
CA TYR A 231 9.74 -5.51 -19.32
C TYR A 231 9.72 -5.33 -17.79
N LYS A 232 10.00 -4.09 -17.36
CA LYS A 232 9.92 -3.68 -15.96
C LYS A 232 9.02 -2.47 -15.82
N PHE A 233 8.35 -2.37 -14.69
CA PHE A 233 7.40 -1.30 -14.41
C PHE A 233 7.37 -0.96 -12.92
N ILE A 234 6.84 0.20 -12.61
CA ILE A 234 6.44 0.64 -11.26
C ILE A 234 4.93 0.84 -11.23
N ILE A 235 4.32 0.64 -10.06
CA ILE A 235 2.92 1.02 -9.80
C ILE A 235 2.92 2.51 -9.48
N THR A 236 2.11 3.27 -10.22
CA THR A 236 1.99 4.74 -10.02
C THR A 236 0.75 5.12 -9.25
N GLY A 237 -0.25 4.22 -9.15
CA GLY A 237 -1.46 4.47 -8.39
C GLY A 237 -2.64 3.64 -8.86
N ARG A 238 -3.83 4.25 -8.83
CA ARG A 238 -5.09 3.61 -9.27
C ARG A 238 -5.93 4.57 -10.08
N THR A 239 -6.68 4.04 -11.05
CA THR A 239 -7.62 4.80 -11.88
C THR A 239 -8.74 5.46 -11.07
N LYS A 240 -9.05 4.94 -9.86
CA LYS A 240 -10.10 5.43 -8.96
C LYS A 240 -9.61 6.23 -7.76
N TYR A 241 -8.31 6.27 -7.52
CA TYR A 241 -7.69 7.00 -6.41
C TYR A 241 -6.79 8.11 -6.94
N PHE A 242 -7.43 9.11 -7.51
CA PHE A 242 -6.81 10.33 -7.98
C PHE A 242 -7.73 11.50 -7.64
N ILE A 243 -7.22 12.69 -7.63
CA ILE A 243 -7.99 13.93 -7.55
C ILE A 243 -7.81 14.66 -8.87
N ASN A 244 -8.90 14.83 -9.58
CA ASN A 244 -8.97 15.61 -10.81
C ASN A 244 -10.25 16.48 -10.82
N ALA A 245 -10.51 17.12 -9.67
CA ALA A 245 -11.71 17.92 -9.46
C ALA A 245 -11.63 19.27 -10.19
N PHE A 246 -10.41 19.71 -10.49
CA PHE A 246 -10.12 21.03 -11.07
C PHE A 246 -9.20 20.93 -12.31
N GLY A 247 -8.94 19.71 -12.80
CA GLY A 247 -8.02 19.43 -13.91
C GLY A 247 -6.56 19.31 -13.47
N GLU A 248 -6.29 18.97 -12.23
CA GLU A 248 -4.95 18.87 -11.63
C GLU A 248 -4.31 17.48 -11.71
N GLU A 249 -5.06 16.47 -12.09
CA GLU A 249 -4.63 15.07 -12.29
C GLU A 249 -3.66 14.54 -11.22
N LEU A 250 -3.99 14.81 -9.95
CA LEU A 250 -3.16 14.39 -8.82
C LEU A 250 -3.32 12.88 -8.58
N ILE A 251 -2.32 12.11 -8.94
CA ILE A 251 -2.26 10.66 -8.75
C ILE A 251 -1.55 10.28 -7.44
N MET A 252 -1.69 9.01 -7.03
CA MET A 252 -1.07 8.49 -5.80
C MET A 252 0.44 8.70 -5.75
N ASP A 253 1.15 8.49 -6.85
CA ASP A 253 2.61 8.68 -6.93
C ASP A 253 3.01 10.13 -6.60
N ASN A 254 2.24 11.12 -7.08
CA ASN A 254 2.45 12.52 -6.71
C ASN A 254 2.24 12.73 -5.21
N ALA A 255 1.15 12.21 -4.66
CA ALA A 255 0.82 12.33 -3.24
C ALA A 255 1.93 11.76 -2.35
N GLU A 256 2.42 10.57 -2.66
CA GLU A 256 3.45 9.88 -1.88
C GLU A 256 4.81 10.57 -1.97
N LYS A 257 5.23 11.00 -3.16
CA LYS A 257 6.46 11.80 -3.35
C LYS A 257 6.38 13.15 -2.65
N GLY A 258 5.20 13.78 -2.69
CA GLY A 258 4.94 15.04 -1.98
C GLY A 258 5.06 14.88 -0.47
N LEU A 259 4.39 13.87 0.08
CA LEU A 259 4.43 13.56 1.52
C LEU A 259 5.83 13.18 1.98
N ALA A 260 6.55 12.35 1.24
CA ALA A 260 7.93 11.96 1.57
C ALA A 260 8.83 13.20 1.68
N TYR A 261 8.76 14.11 0.70
CA TYR A 261 9.50 15.37 0.72
C TYR A 261 9.12 16.26 1.92
N ALA A 262 7.82 16.45 2.17
CA ALA A 262 7.37 17.25 3.31
C ALA A 262 7.82 16.66 4.66
N CYS A 263 7.81 15.34 4.80
CA CYS A 263 8.34 14.64 5.97
C CYS A 263 9.84 14.88 6.15
N GLU A 264 10.62 14.80 5.08
CA GLU A 264 12.06 15.07 5.10
C GLU A 264 12.35 16.51 5.53
N GLN A 265 11.65 17.49 4.94
CA GLN A 265 11.86 18.91 5.25
C GLN A 265 11.49 19.30 6.69
N THR A 266 10.54 18.59 7.30
CA THR A 266 10.01 18.94 8.62
C THR A 266 10.40 17.95 9.73
N GLY A 267 11.16 16.90 9.40
CA GLY A 267 11.53 15.84 10.33
C GLY A 267 10.32 15.09 10.92
N SER A 268 9.19 15.11 10.22
CA SER A 268 7.94 14.45 10.62
C SER A 268 7.83 13.05 10.03
N VAL A 269 6.87 12.26 10.52
CA VAL A 269 6.57 10.91 10.01
C VAL A 269 5.06 10.75 9.92
N VAL A 270 4.58 10.51 8.72
CA VAL A 270 3.15 10.23 8.44
C VAL A 270 2.89 8.75 8.68
N SER A 271 1.79 8.42 9.36
CA SER A 271 1.33 7.04 9.53
C SER A 271 0.17 6.68 8.60
N GLU A 272 -0.78 7.62 8.39
CA GLU A 272 -1.91 7.41 7.48
C GLU A 272 -2.43 8.76 6.97
N TYR A 273 -3.07 8.77 5.79
CA TYR A 273 -3.66 9.97 5.23
C TYR A 273 -4.81 9.70 4.29
N THR A 274 -5.63 10.72 4.07
CA THR A 274 -6.59 10.80 2.97
C THR A 274 -6.68 12.25 2.49
N ALA A 275 -6.96 12.45 1.22
CA ALA A 275 -7.16 13.76 0.65
C ALA A 275 -8.37 13.79 -0.28
N ALA A 276 -9.08 14.93 -0.30
CA ALA A 276 -10.20 15.16 -1.18
C ALA A 276 -10.31 16.66 -1.51
N PRO A 277 -10.98 17.03 -2.61
CA PRO A 277 -11.18 18.42 -2.98
C PRO A 277 -12.15 19.11 -2.02
N VAL A 278 -11.90 20.38 -1.72
CA VAL A 278 -12.87 21.32 -1.20
C VAL A 278 -13.35 22.13 -2.40
N PHE A 279 -14.59 21.89 -2.79
CA PHE A 279 -15.19 22.57 -3.93
C PHE A 279 -15.45 24.05 -3.62
N MET A 280 -15.69 24.82 -4.67
CA MET A 280 -15.86 26.24 -4.65
C MET A 280 -16.81 26.70 -3.51
N ASN A 281 -16.31 27.55 -2.63
CA ASN A 281 -17.11 28.27 -1.66
C ASN A 281 -17.70 29.56 -2.30
N ASP A 282 -18.44 30.35 -1.53
CA ASP A 282 -19.05 31.61 -1.97
C ASP A 282 -18.01 32.64 -2.48
N GLU A 283 -16.71 32.43 -2.17
CA GLU A 283 -15.60 33.28 -2.62
C GLU A 283 -15.00 32.77 -3.97
N GLY A 284 -15.54 31.72 -4.55
CA GLY A 284 -15.06 31.13 -5.81
C GLY A 284 -13.74 30.39 -5.73
N LYS A 285 -13.30 29.99 -4.52
CA LYS A 285 -12.00 29.38 -4.27
C LYS A 285 -12.13 27.90 -3.93
N CYS A 286 -11.22 27.09 -4.45
CA CYS A 286 -11.14 25.65 -4.19
C CYS A 286 -9.74 25.28 -3.72
N ARG A 287 -9.61 24.12 -3.06
CA ARG A 287 -8.34 23.59 -2.56
C ARG A 287 -8.42 22.08 -2.34
N HIS A 288 -7.30 21.44 -2.12
CA HIS A 288 -7.26 20.10 -1.56
C HIS A 288 -7.20 20.17 -0.03
N GLN A 289 -7.96 19.31 0.63
CA GLN A 289 -7.90 19.11 2.07
C GLN A 289 -7.31 17.72 2.35
N TRP A 290 -6.26 17.71 3.16
CA TRP A 290 -5.53 16.51 3.56
C TRP A 290 -5.76 16.28 5.05
N LEU A 291 -6.30 15.13 5.40
CA LEU A 291 -6.36 14.65 6.78
C LEU A 291 -5.21 13.68 7.00
N ILE A 292 -4.29 14.01 7.90
CA ILE A 292 -3.03 13.29 8.09
C ILE A 292 -2.84 12.87 9.54
N GLU A 293 -2.68 11.58 9.78
CA GLU A 293 -2.25 11.03 11.05
C GLU A 293 -0.71 10.95 11.07
N PHE A 294 -0.10 11.59 12.04
CA PHE A 294 1.34 11.60 12.20
C PHE A 294 1.79 10.58 13.27
N ALA A 295 2.79 9.74 12.94
CA ALA A 295 3.55 9.00 13.93
C ALA A 295 4.50 9.93 14.71
N LYS A 296 5.03 10.96 14.00
CA LYS A 296 5.77 12.08 14.58
C LYS A 296 5.30 13.37 13.89
N ALA A 297 4.62 14.23 14.65
CA ALA A 297 4.11 15.48 14.11
C ALA A 297 5.25 16.46 13.73
N PRO A 298 5.05 17.31 12.71
CA PRO A 298 5.95 18.42 12.43
C PRO A 298 5.84 19.50 13.52
N GLU A 299 6.90 20.29 13.71
CA GLU A 299 6.87 21.45 14.59
C GLU A 299 5.88 22.53 14.11
N SER A 300 5.69 22.62 12.77
CA SER A 300 4.77 23.55 12.13
C SER A 300 3.98 22.86 11.03
N VAL A 301 2.68 22.67 11.25
CA VAL A 301 1.74 22.14 10.25
C VAL A 301 1.67 23.04 9.00
N PRO A 302 1.64 24.38 9.11
CA PRO A 302 1.71 25.25 7.93
C PRO A 302 3.00 25.07 7.12
N ALA A 303 4.16 24.86 7.76
CA ALA A 303 5.43 24.61 7.05
C ALA A 303 5.38 23.25 6.32
N PHE A 304 4.81 22.23 6.94
CA PHE A 304 4.59 20.93 6.29
C PHE A 304 3.66 21.07 5.06
N ALA A 305 2.53 21.78 5.22
CA ALA A 305 1.59 22.02 4.12
C ALA A 305 2.26 22.77 2.95
N ALA A 306 3.07 23.78 3.24
CA ALA A 306 3.80 24.53 2.22
C ALA A 306 4.84 23.68 1.50
N ALA A 307 5.57 22.82 2.22
CA ALA A 307 6.53 21.87 1.63
C ALA A 307 5.83 20.84 0.74
N LEU A 308 4.71 20.28 1.18
CA LEU A 308 3.89 19.36 0.41
C LEU A 308 3.37 20.01 -0.87
N ASP A 309 2.74 21.18 -0.76
CA ASP A 309 2.18 21.93 -1.89
C ASP A 309 3.26 22.31 -2.93
N LYS A 310 4.40 22.80 -2.46
CA LYS A 310 5.54 23.11 -3.32
C LYS A 310 6.02 21.88 -4.09
N ARG A 311 6.17 20.74 -3.41
CA ARG A 311 6.61 19.52 -4.05
C ARG A 311 5.62 19.00 -5.08
N LEU A 312 4.33 19.08 -4.78
CA LEU A 312 3.28 18.72 -5.75
C LEU A 312 3.35 19.58 -7.01
N GLN A 313 3.58 20.88 -6.89
CA GLN A 313 3.79 21.77 -8.03
C GLN A 313 5.01 21.37 -8.86
N GLU A 314 6.12 21.00 -8.22
CA GLU A 314 7.37 20.60 -8.91
C GLU A 314 7.23 19.30 -9.73
N ILE A 315 6.38 18.37 -9.31
CA ILE A 315 6.28 17.02 -9.91
C ILE A 315 5.01 16.76 -10.70
N ASN A 316 4.09 17.74 -10.72
CA ASN A 316 2.83 17.64 -11.46
C ASN A 316 2.52 18.99 -12.12
N SER A 317 2.72 19.06 -13.43
CA SER A 317 2.55 20.27 -14.22
C SER A 317 1.10 20.78 -14.23
N ASP A 318 0.13 19.86 -14.16
CA ASP A 318 -1.30 20.25 -14.15
C ASP A 318 -1.67 20.84 -12.80
N TYR A 319 -1.15 20.27 -11.71
CA TYR A 319 -1.28 20.85 -10.38
C TYR A 319 -0.61 22.24 -10.30
N GLU A 320 0.63 22.38 -10.81
CA GLU A 320 1.33 23.65 -10.90
C GLU A 320 0.51 24.71 -11.63
N ALA A 321 0.00 24.36 -12.83
CA ALA A 321 -0.81 25.25 -13.62
C ALA A 321 -2.09 25.75 -12.91
N LYS A 322 -2.75 24.87 -12.11
CA LYS A 322 -3.93 25.24 -11.32
C LYS A 322 -3.60 26.07 -10.08
N ARG A 323 -2.39 25.88 -9.54
CA ARG A 323 -1.86 26.65 -8.39
C ARG A 323 -1.36 28.03 -8.78
N PHE A 324 -1.18 28.30 -10.08
CA PHE A 324 -0.64 29.56 -10.56
C PHE A 324 -1.44 30.77 -10.07
N HIS A 325 -0.80 31.60 -9.26
CA HIS A 325 -1.37 32.79 -8.61
C HIS A 325 -2.65 32.54 -7.79
N ASP A 326 -2.87 31.34 -7.30
CA ASP A 326 -4.08 30.95 -6.53
C ASP A 326 -5.42 31.27 -7.22
N VAL A 327 -5.41 31.30 -8.56
CA VAL A 327 -6.59 31.69 -9.34
C VAL A 327 -7.66 30.62 -9.31
N THR A 328 -7.26 29.35 -9.51
CA THR A 328 -8.21 28.22 -9.54
C THR A 328 -8.11 27.40 -8.26
N LEU A 329 -6.89 26.97 -7.90
CA LEU A 329 -6.61 26.13 -6.76
C LEU A 329 -5.72 26.88 -5.76
N GLN A 330 -6.19 26.98 -4.51
CA GLN A 330 -5.40 27.54 -3.41
C GLN A 330 -4.41 26.53 -2.86
N GLN A 331 -3.49 26.99 -2.02
CA GLN A 331 -2.62 26.12 -1.23
C GLN A 331 -3.46 25.07 -0.50
N LEU A 332 -2.98 23.84 -0.51
CA LEU A 332 -3.62 22.75 0.19
C LEU A 332 -3.70 22.99 1.71
N GLU A 333 -4.74 22.45 2.31
CA GLU A 333 -4.97 22.49 3.75
C GLU A 333 -4.61 21.13 4.37
N VAL A 334 -3.85 21.16 5.46
CA VAL A 334 -3.54 19.95 6.25
C VAL A 334 -4.28 20.04 7.60
N VAL A 335 -5.12 19.03 7.84
CA VAL A 335 -5.79 18.80 9.13
C VAL A 335 -5.08 17.65 9.82
N VAL A 336 -4.65 17.86 11.06
CA VAL A 336 -4.01 16.80 11.85
C VAL A 336 -5.08 15.84 12.36
N ALA A 337 -4.92 14.58 12.02
CA ALA A 337 -5.75 13.50 12.53
C ALA A 337 -5.30 13.07 13.92
N ARG A 338 -6.24 12.84 14.83
CA ARG A 338 -5.93 12.19 16.10
C ARG A 338 -5.48 10.74 15.87
N LYS A 339 -4.64 10.25 16.76
CA LYS A 339 -4.09 8.90 16.68
C LYS A 339 -5.20 7.85 16.65
N GLY A 340 -5.15 6.96 15.66
CA GLY A 340 -6.05 5.83 15.49
C GLY A 340 -7.41 6.14 14.85
N VAL A 341 -7.67 7.37 14.40
CA VAL A 341 -8.97 7.73 13.77
C VAL A 341 -9.27 6.92 12.53
N PHE A 342 -8.27 6.62 11.71
CA PHE A 342 -8.42 5.80 10.51
C PHE A 342 -8.79 4.35 10.83
N ASN A 343 -8.18 3.78 11.86
CA ASN A 343 -8.51 2.45 12.34
C ASN A 343 -9.93 2.39 12.92
N GLU A 344 -10.34 3.40 13.68
CA GLU A 344 -11.70 3.52 14.20
C GLU A 344 -12.73 3.60 13.07
N TRP A 345 -12.47 4.41 12.04
CA TRP A 345 -13.33 4.52 10.87
C TRP A 345 -13.46 3.18 10.14
N LEU A 346 -12.35 2.46 9.92
CA LEU A 346 -12.37 1.11 9.32
C LEU A 346 -13.16 0.13 10.19
N LYS A 347 -13.02 0.19 11.52
CA LYS A 347 -13.79 -0.64 12.45
C LYS A 347 -15.30 -0.38 12.31
N ARG A 348 -15.73 0.89 12.28
CA ARG A 348 -17.15 1.27 12.08
C ARG A 348 -17.72 0.80 10.74
N LYS A 349 -16.88 0.73 9.71
CA LYS A 349 -17.25 0.19 8.38
C LYS A 349 -17.25 -1.35 8.32
N GLY A 350 -16.95 -2.06 9.41
CA GLY A 350 -16.79 -3.52 9.41
C GLY A 350 -15.61 -4.01 8.58
N LYS A 351 -14.60 -3.14 8.36
CA LYS A 351 -13.48 -3.38 7.45
C LYS A 351 -12.13 -3.47 8.17
N LEU A 352 -12.12 -3.47 9.48
CA LEU A 352 -10.89 -3.63 10.26
C LEU A 352 -10.42 -5.08 10.21
N GLY A 353 -9.16 -5.30 9.87
CA GLY A 353 -8.55 -6.64 9.86
C GLY A 353 -8.57 -7.36 8.51
N GLY A 354 -9.26 -6.84 7.49
CA GLY A 354 -9.22 -7.32 6.10
C GLY A 354 -8.19 -6.55 5.24
N GLN A 355 -8.13 -6.84 3.95
CA GLN A 355 -7.28 -6.09 2.99
C GLN A 355 -7.85 -4.69 2.67
N HIS A 356 -8.80 -4.21 3.47
CA HIS A 356 -9.43 -2.92 3.26
C HIS A 356 -8.48 -1.78 3.62
N LYS A 357 -8.41 -0.81 2.73
CA LYS A 357 -7.57 0.37 2.85
C LYS A 357 -8.44 1.62 2.90
N VAL A 358 -7.95 2.64 3.58
CA VAL A 358 -8.54 3.97 3.48
C VAL A 358 -8.28 4.48 2.06
N PRO A 359 -9.30 4.99 1.35
CA PRO A 359 -9.08 5.67 0.07
C PRO A 359 -8.23 6.91 0.29
N ARG A 360 -7.01 6.91 -0.27
CA ARG A 360 -6.02 7.96 -0.01
C ARG A 360 -6.30 9.24 -0.78
N LEU A 361 -6.75 9.10 -2.02
CA LEU A 361 -7.21 10.20 -2.86
C LEU A 361 -8.63 9.93 -3.34
N SER A 362 -9.49 10.93 -3.35
CA SER A 362 -10.87 10.79 -3.78
C SER A 362 -11.36 12.08 -4.42
N ASN A 363 -12.07 11.99 -5.55
CA ASN A 363 -12.75 13.12 -6.17
C ASN A 363 -14.00 13.58 -5.41
N ASN A 364 -14.45 12.84 -4.40
CA ASN A 364 -15.58 13.21 -3.55
C ASN A 364 -15.16 13.24 -2.08
N ARG A 365 -15.93 13.94 -1.27
CA ARG A 365 -15.63 14.19 0.14
C ARG A 365 -16.18 13.15 1.10
N LYS A 366 -16.97 12.16 0.64
CA LYS A 366 -17.68 11.22 1.52
C LYS A 366 -16.80 10.60 2.62
N ASN A 367 -15.62 10.10 2.24
CA ASN A 367 -14.75 9.42 3.21
C ASN A 367 -14.03 10.40 4.14
N ILE A 368 -13.53 11.52 3.59
CA ILE A 368 -12.83 12.51 4.40
C ILE A 368 -13.77 13.21 5.37
N ASP A 369 -15.02 13.51 4.97
CA ASP A 369 -16.00 14.14 5.84
C ASP A 369 -16.38 13.24 7.01
N GLU A 370 -16.60 11.95 6.78
CA GLU A 370 -16.82 10.97 7.85
C GLU A 370 -15.62 10.89 8.82
N LEU A 371 -14.40 10.93 8.29
CA LEU A 371 -13.18 10.91 9.08
C LEU A 371 -12.98 12.21 9.87
N LEU A 372 -13.28 13.36 9.27
CA LEU A 372 -13.22 14.67 9.94
C LEU A 372 -14.25 14.75 11.10
N GLU A 373 -15.47 14.23 10.88
CA GLU A 373 -16.47 14.14 11.94
C GLU A 373 -15.98 13.27 13.11
N LEU A 374 -15.33 12.14 12.81
CA LEU A 374 -14.72 11.28 13.83
C LEU A 374 -13.54 11.95 14.52
N ASN A 375 -12.75 12.70 13.78
CA ASN A 375 -11.58 13.40 14.30
C ASN A 375 -11.95 14.47 15.34
N GLY A 376 -13.12 15.09 15.19
CA GLY A 376 -13.66 16.08 16.14
C GLY A 376 -14.31 15.49 17.41
N LYS A 377 -14.45 14.14 17.50
CA LYS A 377 -15.02 13.44 18.67
C LYS A 377 -13.89 12.87 19.54
N GLU A 378 -14.03 12.96 20.86
CA GLU A 378 -13.08 12.30 21.77
C GLU A 378 -13.20 10.76 21.69
N PRO A 379 -12.09 10.02 21.90
CA PRO A 379 -12.14 8.56 22.00
C PRO A 379 -12.98 8.19 23.23
N GLY A 380 -14.15 7.61 23.02
CA GLY A 380 -15.05 7.17 24.11
C GLY A 380 -16.52 7.60 23.97
N ASP A 381 -16.82 8.63 23.19
CA ASP A 381 -18.20 9.11 22.98
C ASP A 381 -19.13 8.11 22.26
N ALA A 382 -18.57 7.02 21.73
CA ALA A 382 -19.32 6.01 20.98
C ALA A 382 -19.85 4.83 21.85
N GLU A 383 -19.30 4.61 23.03
CA GLU A 383 -19.74 3.51 23.92
C GLU A 383 -20.95 3.84 24.81
N LEU A 384 -21.34 5.13 24.88
CA LEU A 384 -22.44 5.60 25.70
C LEU A 384 -23.82 5.64 24.99
N ARG A 385 -23.90 5.20 23.72
CA ARG A 385 -25.14 5.23 22.92
C ARG A 385 -25.45 3.92 22.19
N ALA A 386 -25.01 2.77 22.70
CA ALA A 386 -25.41 1.45 22.22
C ALA A 386 -26.36 0.78 23.21
#